data_dbe90eaadbfab7dfdac4fdd67408a961
#
_entry.id   dbe90eaadbfab7dfdac4fdd67408a961
#
_cell.length_a   1.000
_cell.length_b   1.000
_cell.length_c   1.000
_cell.angle_alpha   90.00
_cell.angle_beta   90.00
_cell.angle_gamma   90.00
#
_symmetry.space_group_name_H-M   'P 1'
#
loop_
_entity.id
_entity.type
_entity.pdbx_description
1 polymer ?
#
loop_
_entity_poly.entity_id
_entity_poly.type
_entity_poly.pdbx_seq_one_letter_code
_entity_poly.pdbx_strand_id
1 'polypeptide(L)'
;MIPLRHVAALLVCASLIAARKPSLEERGIPKDPTGVMTITSPQGASIRFKQPGKQGICETKEGVDDYAGYISLDEKTNMFFWFFEARENPTEKPITLWLNGGPGSDSLIGLFQEHGPCNISEDLKTQWNPYSWNEASNMLYLSQPVGVGFSYETAAVGSYSGSRFLNESQATPNGRYSLVDPSRTNTTHAAAVGSWHILQAFLDLSPQLDPDITNFTFNLWTESYGGHYGPEFYNYFYQQNEAIRNGSVSGVPLEMDTLGIINGIVDESIQAPYYPEFATNNTYGIKSINDTIYTVMKDAYYMLGGCRDQVEACRVEDRSTPHGQMVCSRATTFCRTYVEGLYYDYANRGVYDIRHPYDDPTPPDYFIRFLNMEETQEKLGVNINYTSTNSRYVSQGFSSTGDFVWPNFIEDLEEILEYGVRVALIYGDADYICNWFGGEAVSLALNYTHSTEFRAAGYTPFLVNGTEYGEVREYGNFSFTRVYEAGHEIPYYQPEASLELFRRVLGNLVIADGSQVVKGDYSTNGTARATHTESYVAPPSPTSTSTAI
;
A
#
# COMPACT_ATOMS: atom_id res chain seq x y z
N MET A 1 34.36 16.43 15.94
CA MET A 1 34.98 15.12 15.70
C MET A 1 34.14 14.07 16.45
N ILE A 2 33.19 13.46 15.79
CA ILE A 2 32.35 12.38 16.32
C ILE A 2 33.07 11.07 15.96
N PRO A 3 33.25 10.12 16.87
CA PRO A 3 34.04 8.92 16.61
C PRO A 3 33.35 7.98 15.61
N LEU A 4 34.11 7.61 14.56
CA LEU A 4 33.76 6.62 13.53
C LEU A 4 33.64 5.20 14.12
N ARG A 5 32.55 4.86 14.80
CA ARG A 5 32.34 3.50 15.32
C ARG A 5 30.97 2.87 15.01
N HIS A 6 30.14 3.42 14.13
CA HIS A 6 28.79 2.90 13.84
C HIS A 6 28.48 2.70 12.34
N VAL A 7 29.48 2.40 11.50
CA VAL A 7 29.26 2.20 10.05
C VAL A 7 28.74 0.79 9.68
N ALA A 8 28.56 -0.12 10.64
CA ALA A 8 28.24 -1.52 10.34
C ALA A 8 26.79 -1.96 10.66
N ALA A 9 25.86 -1.05 11.03
CA ALA A 9 24.50 -1.41 11.47
C ALA A 9 23.36 -0.85 10.60
N LEU A 10 23.63 -0.26 9.45
CA LEU A 10 22.68 0.58 8.71
C LEU A 10 22.15 -0.06 7.42
N LEU A 11 21.73 -1.31 7.47
CA LEU A 11 20.98 -1.98 6.39
C LEU A 11 19.64 -2.56 6.88
N VAL A 12 19.01 -1.97 7.90
CA VAL A 12 17.80 -2.54 8.51
C VAL A 12 16.83 -1.43 8.91
N CYS A 13 16.24 -0.78 7.95
CA CYS A 13 15.05 0.05 8.17
C CYS A 13 14.03 -0.18 7.07
N ALA A 14 13.58 -1.42 6.93
CA ALA A 14 12.28 -1.74 6.39
C ALA A 14 11.74 -2.84 7.32
N SER A 15 10.65 -2.56 8.02
CA SER A 15 9.89 -3.50 8.86
C SER A 15 10.70 -4.16 10.01
N LEU A 16 10.99 -3.43 11.07
CA LEU A 16 10.95 -4.01 12.40
C LEU A 16 9.52 -3.90 12.96
N ILE A 17 8.55 -4.49 12.29
CA ILE A 17 7.48 -5.14 13.02
C ILE A 17 8.20 -6.23 13.78
N ALA A 18 8.35 -6.09 15.09
CA ALA A 18 8.76 -7.17 15.96
C ALA A 18 7.61 -8.19 16.00
N ALA A 19 7.36 -8.84 14.87
CA ALA A 19 6.47 -9.98 14.79
C ALA A 19 7.01 -10.98 15.80
N ARG A 20 6.29 -11.24 16.88
CA ARG A 20 6.50 -12.37 17.76
C ARG A 20 6.70 -13.55 16.83
N LYS A 21 7.93 -14.12 16.81
CA LYS A 21 8.22 -15.28 15.95
C LYS A 21 7.13 -16.31 16.23
N PRO A 22 6.34 -16.74 15.22
CA PRO A 22 5.41 -17.84 15.39
C PRO A 22 6.20 -19.01 15.97
N SER A 23 5.61 -19.76 16.90
CA SER A 23 6.28 -20.95 17.43
C SER A 23 6.59 -21.90 16.27
N LEU A 24 7.70 -22.64 16.32
CA LEU A 24 8.10 -23.61 15.28
C LEU A 24 7.01 -24.65 14.98
N GLU A 25 6.08 -24.87 15.91
CA GLU A 25 4.95 -25.80 15.78
C GLU A 25 3.87 -25.34 14.78
N GLU A 26 3.80 -24.04 14.46
CA GLU A 26 2.80 -23.45 13.53
C GLU A 26 3.29 -23.41 12.07
N ARG A 27 4.54 -23.79 11.77
CA ARG A 27 5.14 -23.78 10.43
C ARG A 27 5.46 -25.21 9.98
N GLY A 28 4.48 -25.86 9.38
CA GLY A 28 4.69 -27.12 8.64
C GLY A 28 4.99 -26.85 7.17
N ILE A 29 5.46 -27.87 6.46
CA ILE A 29 5.50 -27.86 4.98
C ILE A 29 4.05 -27.94 4.50
N PRO A 30 3.52 -26.93 3.82
CA PRO A 30 2.15 -26.94 3.33
C PRO A 30 1.91 -28.12 2.39
N LYS A 31 0.73 -28.72 2.50
CA LYS A 31 0.28 -29.76 1.56
C LYS A 31 -0.17 -29.13 0.25
N ASP A 32 -0.15 -29.90 -0.82
CA ASP A 32 -0.77 -29.45 -2.05
C ASP A 32 -2.30 -29.47 -1.87
N PRO A 33 -2.99 -28.35 -2.17
CA PRO A 33 -4.42 -28.23 -1.93
C PRO A 33 -5.22 -29.12 -2.87
N THR A 34 -6.35 -29.62 -2.38
CA THR A 34 -7.27 -30.45 -3.13
C THR A 34 -8.42 -29.63 -3.72
N GLY A 35 -9.05 -30.11 -4.77
CA GLY A 35 -10.24 -29.47 -5.36
C GLY A 35 -10.00 -28.05 -5.92
N VAL A 36 -8.77 -27.78 -6.32
CA VAL A 36 -8.42 -26.52 -7.02
C VAL A 36 -8.99 -26.56 -8.43
N MET A 37 -9.76 -25.56 -8.79
CA MET A 37 -10.26 -25.37 -10.15
C MET A 37 -9.20 -24.66 -11.00
N THR A 38 -9.18 -24.95 -12.31
CA THR A 38 -8.24 -24.32 -13.24
C THR A 38 -8.95 -23.92 -14.51
N ILE A 39 -8.79 -22.68 -14.92
CA ILE A 39 -9.18 -22.16 -16.23
C ILE A 39 -7.93 -21.65 -16.96
N THR A 40 -7.91 -21.74 -18.28
CA THR A 40 -6.71 -21.41 -19.08
C THR A 40 -7.11 -20.61 -20.32
N SER A 41 -6.39 -19.55 -20.59
CA SER A 41 -6.56 -18.75 -21.80
C SER A 41 -5.93 -19.42 -23.02
N PRO A 42 -6.37 -19.10 -24.23
CA PRO A 42 -5.73 -19.56 -25.46
C PRO A 42 -4.24 -19.18 -25.58
N GLN A 43 -3.82 -18.13 -24.89
CA GLN A 43 -2.44 -17.62 -24.86
C GLN A 43 -1.56 -18.32 -23.82
N GLY A 44 -2.14 -19.22 -23.01
CA GLY A 44 -1.43 -20.03 -22.03
C GLY A 44 -1.42 -19.47 -20.60
N ALA A 45 -1.95 -18.28 -20.35
CA ALA A 45 -2.19 -17.82 -18.99
C ALA A 45 -3.26 -18.68 -18.30
N SER A 46 -3.12 -18.91 -17.00
CA SER A 46 -4.08 -19.73 -16.24
C SER A 46 -4.44 -19.10 -14.90
N ILE A 47 -5.68 -19.35 -14.46
CA ILE A 47 -6.12 -19.07 -13.10
C ILE A 47 -6.40 -20.39 -12.40
N ARG A 48 -5.72 -20.65 -11.29
CA ARG A 48 -5.96 -21.76 -10.37
C ARG A 48 -6.59 -21.20 -9.12
N PHE A 49 -7.78 -21.64 -8.75
CA PHE A 49 -8.54 -20.96 -7.69
C PHE A 49 -9.41 -21.88 -6.86
N LYS A 50 -9.82 -21.36 -5.71
CA LYS A 50 -10.89 -21.88 -4.84
C LYS A 50 -11.83 -20.74 -4.48
N GLN A 51 -12.94 -21.07 -3.82
CA GLN A 51 -13.93 -20.12 -3.29
C GLN A 51 -13.93 -20.23 -1.75
N PRO A 52 -13.06 -19.48 -1.05
CA PRO A 52 -12.91 -19.58 0.41
C PRO A 52 -14.16 -19.20 1.20
N GLY A 53 -14.94 -18.23 0.75
CA GLY A 53 -16.20 -17.81 1.38
C GLY A 53 -17.22 -18.95 1.46
N LYS A 54 -17.33 -19.76 0.41
CA LYS A 54 -18.17 -20.99 0.41
C LYS A 54 -17.68 -22.05 1.40
N GLN A 55 -16.47 -21.91 1.91
CA GLN A 55 -15.86 -22.76 2.92
C GLN A 55 -15.79 -22.09 4.29
N GLY A 56 -16.47 -20.96 4.48
CA GLY A 56 -16.60 -20.27 5.75
C GLY A 56 -15.41 -19.37 6.11
N ILE A 57 -14.66 -18.88 5.12
CA ILE A 57 -13.56 -17.92 5.35
C ILE A 57 -13.91 -16.56 4.75
N CYS A 58 -13.75 -15.53 5.55
CA CYS A 58 -13.82 -14.11 5.26
C CYS A 58 -15.20 -13.66 4.78
N GLU A 59 -15.45 -13.57 3.49
CA GLU A 59 -16.77 -13.19 2.98
C GLU A 59 -17.70 -14.40 2.97
N THR A 60 -18.70 -14.35 3.82
CA THR A 60 -19.65 -15.47 4.01
C THR A 60 -21.11 -15.05 3.78
N LYS A 61 -21.32 -13.83 3.28
CA LYS A 61 -22.68 -13.35 2.93
C LYS A 61 -23.24 -14.21 1.82
N GLU A 62 -24.47 -14.72 2.01
CA GLU A 62 -25.15 -15.51 0.99
C GLU A 62 -25.33 -14.71 -0.31
N GLY A 63 -24.96 -15.31 -1.43
CA GLY A 63 -25.06 -14.69 -2.76
C GLY A 63 -23.89 -13.76 -3.11
N VAL A 64 -22.83 -13.73 -2.32
CA VAL A 64 -21.58 -13.03 -2.64
C VAL A 64 -20.48 -14.07 -2.86
N ASP A 65 -19.90 -14.08 -4.04
CA ASP A 65 -18.82 -14.99 -4.40
C ASP A 65 -17.44 -14.35 -4.16
N ASP A 66 -16.46 -15.20 -3.88
CA ASP A 66 -15.07 -14.82 -3.78
C ASP A 66 -14.17 -15.89 -4.41
N TYR A 67 -13.00 -15.47 -4.88
CA TYR A 67 -12.07 -16.32 -5.59
C TYR A 67 -10.64 -16.04 -5.15
N ALA A 68 -9.95 -17.04 -4.59
CA ALA A 68 -8.56 -16.92 -4.17
C ALA A 68 -7.68 -17.97 -4.85
N GLY A 69 -6.45 -17.61 -5.19
CA GLY A 69 -5.51 -18.54 -5.81
C GLY A 69 -4.43 -17.84 -6.61
N TYR A 70 -4.06 -18.41 -7.73
CA TYR A 70 -2.93 -17.93 -8.53
C TYR A 70 -3.33 -17.61 -9.97
N ILE A 71 -2.91 -16.45 -10.44
CA ILE A 71 -2.83 -16.10 -11.85
C ILE A 71 -1.40 -16.42 -12.29
N SER A 72 -1.24 -17.33 -13.24
CA SER A 72 0.05 -17.77 -13.75
C SER A 72 0.18 -17.40 -15.23
N LEU A 73 1.23 -16.64 -15.56
CA LEU A 73 1.58 -16.27 -16.93
C LEU A 73 2.50 -17.31 -17.56
N ASP A 74 3.38 -17.88 -16.75
CA ASP A 74 4.34 -18.93 -17.09
C ASP A 74 4.72 -19.75 -15.84
N GLU A 75 5.69 -20.65 -15.96
CA GLU A 75 6.14 -21.49 -14.84
C GLU A 75 6.78 -20.70 -13.68
N LYS A 76 7.23 -19.48 -13.93
CA LYS A 76 7.96 -18.64 -12.98
C LYS A 76 7.17 -17.42 -12.50
N THR A 77 6.03 -17.13 -13.09
CA THR A 77 5.21 -15.97 -12.75
C THR A 77 3.87 -16.42 -12.22
N ASN A 78 3.79 -16.61 -10.91
CA ASN A 78 2.59 -17.06 -10.21
C ASN A 78 2.23 -16.00 -9.18
N MET A 79 1.27 -15.14 -9.50
CA MET A 79 0.83 -14.08 -8.62
C MET A 79 -0.44 -14.50 -7.90
N PHE A 80 -0.39 -14.41 -6.57
CA PHE A 80 -1.57 -14.69 -5.75
C PHE A 80 -2.54 -13.51 -5.82
N PHE A 81 -3.82 -13.84 -5.95
CA PHE A 81 -4.91 -12.88 -5.92
C PHE A 81 -6.02 -13.36 -4.97
N TRP A 82 -6.76 -12.40 -4.45
CA TRP A 82 -8.05 -12.65 -3.81
C TRP A 82 -9.05 -11.62 -4.31
N PHE A 83 -10.07 -12.10 -5.00
CA PHE A 83 -11.14 -11.28 -5.55
C PHE A 83 -12.42 -11.51 -4.76
N PHE A 84 -13.14 -10.44 -4.46
CA PHE A 84 -14.42 -10.44 -3.78
C PHE A 84 -15.44 -9.67 -4.62
N GLU A 85 -16.57 -10.28 -4.88
CA GLU A 85 -17.72 -9.55 -5.41
C GLU A 85 -18.18 -8.45 -4.45
N ALA A 86 -18.76 -7.41 -5.03
CA ALA A 86 -19.51 -6.43 -4.25
C ALA A 86 -20.71 -7.09 -3.57
N ARG A 87 -20.97 -6.71 -2.32
CA ARG A 87 -22.07 -7.27 -1.52
C ARG A 87 -23.46 -6.99 -2.09
N GLU A 88 -23.58 -6.00 -2.97
CA GLU A 88 -24.83 -5.63 -3.63
C GLU A 88 -24.57 -5.30 -5.10
N ASN A 89 -25.33 -5.94 -5.99
CA ASN A 89 -25.31 -5.71 -7.44
C ASN A 89 -23.89 -5.83 -8.07
N PRO A 90 -23.15 -6.92 -7.86
CA PRO A 90 -21.78 -7.07 -8.34
C PRO A 90 -21.64 -6.84 -9.85
N THR A 91 -22.65 -7.19 -10.66
CA THR A 91 -22.68 -6.97 -12.12
C THR A 91 -22.60 -5.50 -12.53
N GLU A 92 -23.05 -4.58 -11.67
CA GLU A 92 -23.09 -3.14 -11.95
C GLU A 92 -21.91 -2.40 -11.31
N LYS A 93 -21.23 -3.03 -10.34
CA LYS A 93 -20.14 -2.40 -9.59
C LYS A 93 -18.84 -2.43 -10.37
N PRO A 94 -17.98 -1.38 -10.20
CA PRO A 94 -16.66 -1.36 -10.79
C PRO A 94 -15.73 -2.39 -10.16
N ILE A 95 -14.57 -2.61 -10.77
CA ILE A 95 -13.46 -3.36 -10.17
C ILE A 95 -12.50 -2.37 -9.54
N THR A 96 -12.16 -2.57 -8.27
CA THR A 96 -11.09 -1.83 -7.59
C THR A 96 -9.92 -2.75 -7.28
N LEU A 97 -8.76 -2.41 -7.83
CA LEU A 97 -7.49 -3.02 -7.44
C LEU A 97 -6.94 -2.27 -6.22
N TRP A 98 -6.65 -3.02 -5.15
CA TRP A 98 -5.97 -2.51 -3.96
C TRP A 98 -4.52 -2.98 -3.90
N LEU A 99 -3.60 -2.05 -3.58
CA LEU A 99 -2.18 -2.33 -3.39
C LEU A 99 -1.64 -1.65 -2.13
N ASN A 100 -1.16 -2.45 -1.16
CA ASN A 100 -0.31 -1.90 -0.10
C ASN A 100 1.09 -1.60 -0.64
N GLY A 101 1.80 -0.71 0.05
CA GLY A 101 3.08 -0.17 -0.38
C GLY A 101 4.31 -1.01 -0.04
N GLY A 102 5.13 -0.53 0.86
CA GLY A 102 6.38 -1.14 1.32
C GLY A 102 7.65 -0.44 0.83
N PRO A 103 8.18 -0.65 -0.37
CA PRO A 103 7.74 -1.57 -1.44
C PRO A 103 7.85 -3.05 -1.06
N GLY A 104 6.93 -3.84 -1.59
CA GLY A 104 6.88 -5.28 -1.34
C GLY A 104 6.07 -5.70 -0.11
N SER A 105 5.30 -4.81 0.51
CA SER A 105 4.25 -5.21 1.46
C SER A 105 3.12 -5.91 0.72
N ASP A 106 2.51 -6.89 1.36
CA ASP A 106 1.43 -7.66 0.74
C ASP A 106 0.09 -6.95 0.87
N SER A 107 -0.70 -6.90 -0.20
CA SER A 107 -2.03 -6.31 -0.20
C SER A 107 -3.04 -7.04 0.69
N LEU A 108 -2.72 -8.22 1.21
CA LEU A 108 -3.49 -8.89 2.25
C LEU A 108 -3.44 -8.15 3.62
N ILE A 109 -2.53 -7.18 3.80
CA ILE A 109 -2.55 -6.24 4.92
C ILE A 109 -3.87 -5.46 4.86
N GLY A 110 -4.12 -4.73 3.77
CA GLY A 110 -5.37 -3.99 3.59
C GLY A 110 -6.62 -4.85 3.68
N LEU A 111 -6.54 -6.09 3.18
CA LEU A 111 -7.66 -7.02 3.30
C LEU A 111 -8.00 -7.36 4.75
N PHE A 112 -7.00 -7.66 5.61
CA PHE A 112 -7.27 -8.19 6.95
C PHE A 112 -7.19 -7.17 8.07
N GLN A 113 -6.45 -6.08 7.89
CA GLN A 113 -6.30 -5.06 8.93
C GLN A 113 -7.17 -3.83 8.66
N GLU A 114 -7.55 -3.58 7.40
CA GLU A 114 -8.18 -2.33 7.02
C GLU A 114 -9.62 -2.48 6.53
N HIS A 115 -9.79 -2.71 5.25
CA HIS A 115 -11.09 -2.54 4.57
C HIS A 115 -11.61 -3.79 3.86
N GLY A 116 -10.97 -4.93 4.03
CA GLY A 116 -11.48 -6.18 3.46
C GLY A 116 -12.72 -6.71 4.18
N PRO A 117 -13.34 -7.77 3.64
CA PRO A 117 -14.58 -8.32 4.16
C PRO A 117 -14.51 -8.85 5.59
N CYS A 118 -13.31 -9.16 6.08
CA CYS A 118 -13.11 -9.67 7.43
C CYS A 118 -11.79 -9.23 8.06
N ASN A 119 -11.77 -9.16 9.38
CA ASN A 119 -10.57 -9.04 10.20
C ASN A 119 -10.29 -10.38 10.89
N ILE A 120 -9.09 -10.54 11.44
CA ILE A 120 -8.69 -11.76 12.18
C ILE A 120 -8.55 -11.44 13.67
N SER A 121 -9.28 -12.20 14.50
CA SER A 121 -9.20 -12.11 15.96
C SER A 121 -7.96 -12.82 16.53
N GLU A 122 -7.64 -12.57 17.81
CA GLU A 122 -6.52 -13.19 18.50
C GLU A 122 -6.60 -14.72 18.52
N ASP A 123 -7.81 -15.28 18.54
CA ASP A 123 -8.07 -16.74 18.47
C ASP A 123 -8.10 -17.28 17.02
N LEU A 124 -7.57 -16.49 16.07
CA LEU A 124 -7.38 -16.84 14.66
C LEU A 124 -8.70 -17.18 13.92
N LYS A 125 -9.76 -16.44 14.22
CA LYS A 125 -11.04 -16.55 13.52
C LYS A 125 -11.33 -15.30 12.71
N THR A 126 -12.03 -15.49 11.61
CA THR A 126 -12.55 -14.38 10.81
C THR A 126 -13.67 -13.65 11.55
N GLN A 127 -13.63 -12.34 11.54
CA GLN A 127 -14.67 -11.44 12.05
C GLN A 127 -15.17 -10.58 10.91
N TRP A 128 -16.47 -10.65 10.65
CA TRP A 128 -17.08 -9.89 9.58
C TRP A 128 -16.89 -8.38 9.75
N ASN A 129 -16.49 -7.70 8.68
CA ASN A 129 -16.31 -6.25 8.64
C ASN A 129 -17.53 -5.58 8.00
N PRO A 130 -18.34 -4.79 8.74
CA PRO A 130 -19.49 -4.07 8.19
C PRO A 130 -19.09 -2.87 7.32
N TYR A 131 -17.86 -2.41 7.43
CA TYR A 131 -17.33 -1.27 6.69
C TYR A 131 -16.38 -1.69 5.57
N SER A 132 -16.53 -2.93 5.10
CA SER A 132 -15.70 -3.41 3.99
C SER A 132 -16.00 -2.67 2.69
N TRP A 133 -14.94 -2.43 1.92
CA TRP A 133 -15.05 -1.72 0.65
C TRP A 133 -15.76 -2.52 -0.44
N ASN A 134 -15.93 -3.84 -0.27
CA ASN A 134 -16.82 -4.59 -1.15
C ASN A 134 -18.32 -4.28 -0.94
N GLU A 135 -18.67 -3.38 -0.03
CA GLU A 135 -19.98 -2.72 -0.02
C GLU A 135 -20.19 -1.77 -1.23
N ALA A 136 -19.10 -1.35 -1.89
CA ALA A 136 -19.15 -0.34 -2.94
C ALA A 136 -18.56 -0.79 -4.29
N SER A 137 -17.65 -1.75 -4.30
CA SER A 137 -16.92 -2.20 -5.48
C SER A 137 -16.61 -3.69 -5.42
N ASN A 138 -16.43 -4.32 -6.57
CA ASN A 138 -15.74 -5.61 -6.64
C ASN A 138 -14.27 -5.39 -6.30
N MET A 139 -13.74 -6.08 -5.28
CA MET A 139 -12.40 -5.82 -4.76
C MET A 139 -11.40 -6.87 -5.21
N LEU A 140 -10.30 -6.45 -5.80
CA LEU A 140 -9.17 -7.31 -6.17
C LEU A 140 -7.93 -6.95 -5.33
N TYR A 141 -7.42 -7.91 -4.59
CA TYR A 141 -6.17 -7.81 -3.84
C TYR A 141 -5.10 -8.66 -4.53
N LEU A 142 -3.96 -8.05 -4.85
CA LEU A 142 -2.83 -8.74 -5.47
C LEU A 142 -1.63 -8.76 -4.52
N SER A 143 -1.03 -9.94 -4.31
CA SER A 143 0.28 -10.05 -3.67
C SER A 143 1.36 -9.68 -4.70
N GLN A 144 1.57 -8.38 -4.93
CA GLN A 144 2.50 -7.86 -5.93
C GLN A 144 3.72 -7.16 -5.27
N PRO A 145 4.88 -7.16 -5.95
CA PRO A 145 5.24 -7.94 -7.11
C PRO A 145 5.43 -9.44 -6.85
N VAL A 146 5.69 -10.23 -7.89
CA VAL A 146 5.96 -11.68 -7.74
C VAL A 146 7.04 -11.92 -6.68
N GLY A 147 6.75 -12.85 -5.74
CA GLY A 147 7.59 -13.12 -4.58
C GLY A 147 7.08 -12.50 -3.27
N VAL A 148 6.10 -11.62 -3.32
CA VAL A 148 5.44 -11.04 -2.12
C VAL A 148 4.29 -11.96 -1.67
N GLY A 149 4.07 -12.04 -0.36
CA GLY A 149 2.97 -12.82 0.23
C GLY A 149 3.00 -14.29 -0.23
N PHE A 150 1.93 -14.72 -0.88
CA PHE A 150 1.85 -16.05 -1.49
C PHE A 150 2.32 -16.08 -2.96
N SER A 151 2.68 -14.97 -3.58
CA SER A 151 3.19 -14.96 -4.94
C SER A 151 4.59 -15.56 -5.02
N TYR A 152 4.88 -16.33 -6.08
CA TYR A 152 6.17 -17.00 -6.20
C TYR A 152 6.66 -17.11 -7.64
N GLU A 153 7.99 -17.06 -7.79
CA GLU A 153 8.72 -17.48 -8.99
C GLU A 153 9.12 -18.95 -8.88
N THR A 154 9.79 -19.29 -7.80
CA THR A 154 10.22 -20.66 -7.50
C THR A 154 9.86 -20.97 -6.05
N ALA A 155 9.08 -22.02 -5.82
CA ALA A 155 8.79 -22.50 -4.48
C ALA A 155 9.83 -23.57 -4.08
N ALA A 156 10.41 -23.42 -2.88
CA ALA A 156 11.42 -24.35 -2.37
C ALA A 156 11.13 -24.76 -0.93
N VAL A 157 11.37 -26.05 -0.65
CA VAL A 157 11.29 -26.60 0.71
C VAL A 157 12.58 -26.30 1.44
N GLY A 158 12.46 -25.79 2.68
CA GLY A 158 13.62 -25.42 3.48
C GLY A 158 13.26 -24.71 4.77
N SER A 159 14.19 -23.93 5.27
CA SER A 159 14.07 -23.14 6.50
C SER A 159 14.65 -21.74 6.32
N TYR A 160 14.18 -20.77 7.09
CA TYR A 160 14.82 -19.48 7.20
C TYR A 160 15.63 -19.36 8.51
N SER A 161 16.88 -18.91 8.40
CA SER A 161 17.70 -18.47 9.53
C SER A 161 17.92 -16.96 9.39
N GLY A 162 17.15 -16.18 10.14
CA GLY A 162 17.03 -14.75 9.89
C GLY A 162 16.45 -14.50 8.49
N SER A 163 17.15 -13.73 7.66
CA SER A 163 16.78 -13.49 6.25
C SER A 163 17.39 -14.49 5.27
N ARG A 164 18.22 -15.46 5.71
CA ARG A 164 18.88 -16.41 4.83
C ARG A 164 18.02 -17.67 4.67
N PHE A 165 17.71 -18.04 3.42
CA PHE A 165 17.10 -19.33 3.11
C PHE A 165 18.15 -20.45 3.21
N LEU A 166 17.79 -21.54 3.89
CA LEU A 166 18.55 -22.76 4.05
C LEU A 166 17.76 -23.91 3.41
N ASN A 167 18.33 -24.57 2.43
CA ASN A 167 17.69 -25.74 1.81
C ASN A 167 17.79 -26.98 2.69
N GLU A 168 17.17 -28.10 2.28
CA GLU A 168 17.10 -29.36 3.02
C GLU A 168 18.47 -29.94 3.41
N SER A 169 19.52 -29.65 2.62
CA SER A 169 20.87 -30.11 2.93
C SER A 169 21.56 -29.27 4.02
N GLN A 170 21.04 -28.08 4.31
CA GLN A 170 21.62 -27.11 5.24
C GLN A 170 20.89 -27.06 6.59
N ALA A 171 19.61 -27.41 6.62
CA ALA A 171 18.80 -27.42 7.83
C ALA A 171 17.60 -28.37 7.67
N THR A 172 16.98 -28.74 8.80
CA THR A 172 15.70 -29.45 8.78
C THR A 172 14.63 -28.51 8.18
N PRO A 173 13.90 -28.93 7.13
CA PRO A 173 12.84 -28.13 6.53
C PRO A 173 11.73 -27.82 7.54
N ASN A 174 11.29 -26.58 7.58
CA ASN A 174 10.14 -26.15 8.38
C ASN A 174 9.03 -25.54 7.54
N GLY A 175 9.20 -25.44 6.21
CA GLY A 175 8.20 -24.91 5.32
C GLY A 175 8.55 -25.03 3.85
N ARG A 176 7.64 -24.53 3.00
CA ARG A 176 7.85 -24.28 1.58
C ARG A 176 7.68 -22.79 1.34
N TYR A 177 8.67 -22.14 0.77
CA TYR A 177 8.73 -20.69 0.64
C TYR A 177 9.00 -20.25 -0.79
N SER A 178 8.52 -19.07 -1.16
CA SER A 178 8.94 -18.42 -2.39
C SER A 178 10.42 -18.03 -2.29
N LEU A 179 11.19 -18.37 -3.31
CA LEU A 179 12.52 -17.79 -3.52
C LEU A 179 12.36 -16.55 -4.39
N VAL A 180 12.92 -15.43 -3.94
CA VAL A 180 12.84 -14.14 -4.61
C VAL A 180 14.19 -13.80 -5.22
N ASP A 181 14.21 -13.45 -6.49
CA ASP A 181 15.33 -12.78 -7.14
C ASP A 181 15.10 -11.26 -7.09
N PRO A 182 15.78 -10.53 -6.19
CA PRO A 182 15.55 -9.09 -6.05
C PRO A 182 15.99 -8.25 -7.24
N SER A 183 16.58 -8.85 -8.27
CA SER A 183 16.97 -8.15 -9.50
C SER A 183 15.89 -8.14 -10.58
N ARG A 184 14.87 -9.00 -10.46
CA ARG A 184 13.84 -9.16 -11.51
C ARG A 184 12.73 -8.12 -11.42
N THR A 185 12.28 -7.80 -10.20
CA THR A 185 11.25 -6.79 -9.98
C THR A 185 11.75 -5.85 -8.89
N ASN A 186 12.51 -4.87 -9.30
CA ASN A 186 13.24 -3.97 -8.41
C ASN A 186 12.97 -2.48 -8.69
N THR A 187 11.93 -2.20 -9.47
CA THR A 187 11.44 -0.85 -9.73
C THR A 187 9.92 -0.82 -9.79
N THR A 188 9.34 0.33 -9.50
CA THR A 188 7.90 0.58 -9.62
C THR A 188 7.42 0.30 -11.04
N HIS A 189 8.18 0.72 -12.06
CA HIS A 189 7.85 0.45 -13.46
C HIS A 189 7.79 -1.07 -13.77
N ALA A 190 8.79 -1.84 -13.34
CA ALA A 190 8.78 -3.30 -13.56
C ALA A 190 7.60 -3.98 -12.85
N ALA A 191 7.21 -3.49 -11.67
CA ALA A 191 6.03 -3.96 -10.95
C ALA A 191 4.73 -3.60 -11.70
N ALA A 192 4.64 -2.40 -12.28
CA ALA A 192 3.50 -1.97 -13.10
C ALA A 192 3.33 -2.86 -14.34
N VAL A 193 4.40 -3.12 -15.08
CA VAL A 193 4.41 -4.02 -16.25
C VAL A 193 3.94 -5.43 -15.87
N GLY A 194 4.49 -6.00 -14.79
CA GLY A 194 4.11 -7.33 -14.31
C GLY A 194 2.63 -7.40 -13.91
N SER A 195 2.17 -6.42 -13.14
CA SER A 195 0.78 -6.33 -12.68
C SER A 195 -0.21 -6.12 -13.83
N TRP A 196 0.18 -5.37 -14.87
CA TRP A 196 -0.63 -5.23 -16.09
C TRP A 196 -0.89 -6.58 -16.76
N HIS A 197 0.15 -7.38 -16.97
CA HIS A 197 -0.02 -8.70 -17.61
C HIS A 197 -0.88 -9.65 -16.76
N ILE A 198 -0.74 -9.61 -15.44
CA ILE A 198 -1.60 -10.37 -14.51
C ILE A 198 -3.05 -9.89 -14.60
N LEU A 199 -3.27 -8.58 -14.61
CA LEU A 199 -4.61 -8.00 -14.73
C LEU A 199 -5.25 -8.35 -16.08
N GLN A 200 -4.49 -8.31 -17.18
CA GLN A 200 -4.98 -8.73 -18.49
C GLN A 200 -5.40 -10.22 -18.51
N ALA A 201 -4.61 -11.09 -17.88
CA ALA A 201 -4.97 -12.50 -17.75
C ALA A 201 -6.24 -12.70 -16.87
N PHE A 202 -6.38 -11.91 -15.80
CA PHE A 202 -7.58 -11.92 -14.97
C PHE A 202 -8.83 -11.51 -15.78
N LEU A 203 -8.75 -10.40 -16.51
CA LEU A 203 -9.87 -9.87 -17.30
C LEU A 203 -10.27 -10.79 -18.46
N ASP A 204 -9.29 -11.39 -19.17
CA ASP A 204 -9.55 -12.35 -20.25
C ASP A 204 -10.27 -13.61 -19.75
N LEU A 205 -9.96 -14.03 -18.53
CA LEU A 205 -10.50 -15.23 -17.91
C LEU A 205 -11.70 -14.96 -16.98
N SER A 206 -11.99 -13.70 -16.62
CA SER A 206 -13.08 -13.34 -15.71
C SER A 206 -14.45 -13.87 -16.15
N PRO A 207 -14.85 -13.94 -17.45
CA PRO A 207 -16.14 -14.51 -17.83
C PRO A 207 -16.27 -16.02 -17.57
N GLN A 208 -15.12 -16.73 -17.40
CA GLN A 208 -15.09 -18.16 -17.04
C GLN A 208 -14.96 -18.35 -15.53
N LEU A 209 -14.34 -17.39 -14.83
CA LEU A 209 -14.21 -17.35 -13.40
C LEU A 209 -15.55 -17.00 -12.75
N ASP A 210 -16.13 -15.89 -13.21
CA ASP A 210 -17.37 -15.32 -12.74
C ASP A 210 -18.10 -14.58 -13.87
N PRO A 211 -19.17 -15.17 -14.45
CA PRO A 211 -19.89 -14.57 -15.57
C PRO A 211 -20.68 -13.32 -15.19
N ASP A 212 -20.86 -13.06 -13.91
CA ASP A 212 -21.58 -11.90 -13.42
C ASP A 212 -20.71 -10.63 -13.42
N ILE A 213 -19.40 -10.76 -13.51
CA ILE A 213 -18.47 -9.62 -13.63
C ILE A 213 -18.42 -9.12 -15.06
N THR A 214 -19.21 -8.12 -15.37
CA THR A 214 -19.35 -7.54 -16.72
C THR A 214 -18.98 -6.06 -16.80
N ASN A 215 -18.86 -5.37 -15.67
CA ASN A 215 -18.46 -3.98 -15.60
C ASN A 215 -16.92 -3.88 -15.39
N PHE A 216 -16.20 -3.39 -16.39
CA PHE A 216 -14.74 -3.20 -16.37
C PHE A 216 -14.33 -1.74 -16.09
N THR A 217 -15.22 -0.94 -15.52
CA THR A 217 -14.83 0.33 -14.88
C THR A 217 -13.81 0.02 -13.79
N PHE A 218 -12.65 0.64 -13.88
CA PHE A 218 -11.47 0.27 -13.10
C PHE A 218 -10.99 1.39 -12.21
N ASN A 219 -10.82 1.06 -10.95
CA ASN A 219 -10.26 1.95 -9.94
C ASN A 219 -8.94 1.36 -9.41
N LEU A 220 -7.96 2.21 -9.19
CA LEU A 220 -6.71 1.85 -8.51
C LEU A 220 -6.64 2.59 -7.19
N TRP A 221 -6.51 1.84 -6.10
CA TRP A 221 -6.35 2.40 -4.76
C TRP A 221 -5.11 1.81 -4.09
N THR A 222 -4.32 2.66 -3.48
CA THR A 222 -2.99 2.30 -2.98
C THR A 222 -2.69 3.00 -1.67
N GLU A 223 -1.70 2.47 -0.93
CA GLU A 223 -1.27 3.01 0.35
C GLU A 223 0.25 3.07 0.45
N SER A 224 0.77 4.06 1.21
CA SER A 224 2.19 4.14 1.59
C SER A 224 3.11 4.32 0.37
N TYR A 225 4.02 3.38 0.10
CA TYR A 225 4.76 3.33 -1.17
C TYR A 225 3.81 3.25 -2.38
N GLY A 226 2.54 3.06 -2.15
CA GLY A 226 1.48 3.24 -3.13
C GLY A 226 1.41 4.64 -3.76
N GLY A 227 2.03 5.64 -3.14
CA GLY A 227 2.28 6.95 -3.75
C GLY A 227 3.23 6.91 -4.94
N HIS A 228 4.01 5.82 -5.09
CA HIS A 228 4.79 5.47 -6.27
C HIS A 228 4.00 4.53 -7.17
N TYR A 229 3.44 3.44 -6.60
CA TYR A 229 2.67 2.46 -7.39
C TYR A 229 1.47 3.09 -8.08
N GLY A 230 0.66 3.88 -7.36
CA GLY A 230 -0.57 4.45 -7.91
C GLY A 230 -0.34 5.24 -9.20
N PRO A 231 0.50 6.28 -9.19
CA PRO A 231 0.75 7.08 -10.39
C PRO A 231 1.36 6.29 -11.55
N GLU A 232 2.45 5.55 -11.32
CA GLU A 232 3.13 4.78 -12.35
C GLU A 232 2.25 3.68 -12.95
N PHE A 233 1.55 2.89 -12.11
CA PHE A 233 0.66 1.82 -12.59
C PHE A 233 -0.49 2.40 -13.39
N TYR A 234 -1.12 3.46 -12.87
CA TYR A 234 -2.25 4.08 -13.53
C TYR A 234 -1.86 4.65 -14.90
N ASN A 235 -0.75 5.39 -14.95
CA ASN A 235 -0.23 5.98 -16.18
C ASN A 235 0.19 4.89 -17.19
N TYR A 236 0.91 3.86 -16.74
CA TYR A 236 1.27 2.72 -17.58
C TYR A 236 0.02 2.00 -18.13
N PHE A 237 -0.98 1.72 -17.28
CA PHE A 237 -2.22 1.07 -17.71
C PHE A 237 -3.00 1.91 -18.70
N TYR A 238 -3.04 3.22 -18.50
CA TYR A 238 -3.67 4.15 -19.43
C TYR A 238 -2.99 4.11 -20.81
N GLN A 239 -1.67 4.15 -20.85
CA GLN A 239 -0.89 4.05 -22.09
C GLN A 239 -1.10 2.71 -22.80
N GLN A 240 -1.18 1.60 -22.06
CA GLN A 240 -1.51 0.29 -22.63
C GLN A 240 -2.93 0.23 -23.18
N ASN A 241 -3.90 0.86 -22.52
CA ASN A 241 -5.26 0.98 -23.04
C ASN A 241 -5.29 1.72 -24.39
N GLU A 242 -4.55 2.81 -24.53
CA GLU A 242 -4.42 3.52 -25.81
C GLU A 242 -3.76 2.64 -26.88
N ALA A 243 -2.76 1.83 -26.51
CA ALA A 243 -2.13 0.88 -27.41
C ALA A 243 -3.09 -0.25 -27.85
N ILE A 244 -3.99 -0.69 -26.96
CA ILE A 244 -5.07 -1.64 -27.31
C ILE A 244 -6.08 -0.98 -28.26
N ARG A 245 -6.55 0.24 -27.95
CA ARG A 245 -7.54 0.96 -28.76
C ARG A 245 -7.05 1.25 -30.17
N ASN A 246 -5.77 1.54 -30.34
CA ASN A 246 -5.16 1.78 -31.66
C ASN A 246 -4.70 0.51 -32.38
N GLY A 247 -4.84 -0.68 -31.75
CA GLY A 247 -4.51 -1.98 -32.33
C GLY A 247 -3.02 -2.36 -32.30
N SER A 248 -2.17 -1.61 -31.57
CA SER A 248 -0.74 -1.90 -31.44
C SER A 248 -0.48 -3.03 -30.44
N VAL A 249 -1.36 -3.23 -29.47
CA VAL A 249 -1.32 -4.28 -28.46
C VAL A 249 -2.67 -5.00 -28.42
N SER A 250 -2.67 -6.31 -28.20
CA SER A 250 -3.88 -7.09 -27.96
C SER A 250 -4.18 -7.15 -26.47
N GLY A 251 -5.44 -6.99 -26.08
CA GLY A 251 -5.86 -7.07 -24.67
C GLY A 251 -7.29 -6.59 -24.46
N VAL A 252 -7.70 -6.56 -23.21
CA VAL A 252 -8.99 -6.01 -22.74
C VAL A 252 -8.76 -4.59 -22.24
N PRO A 253 -9.34 -3.55 -22.86
CA PRO A 253 -9.17 -2.20 -22.37
C PRO A 253 -9.92 -2.00 -21.05
N LEU A 254 -9.27 -1.35 -20.09
CA LEU A 254 -9.88 -0.91 -18.83
C LEU A 254 -10.55 0.46 -19.02
N GLU A 255 -11.69 0.64 -18.42
CA GLU A 255 -12.32 1.96 -18.28
C GLU A 255 -11.78 2.64 -17.02
N MET A 256 -10.63 3.30 -17.15
CA MET A 256 -9.91 3.94 -16.04
C MET A 256 -10.75 5.08 -15.46
N ASP A 257 -11.09 5.01 -14.16
CA ASP A 257 -12.05 5.93 -13.51
C ASP A 257 -11.41 6.72 -12.36
N THR A 258 -10.97 6.06 -11.27
CA THR A 258 -10.42 6.75 -10.11
C THR A 258 -9.03 6.27 -9.72
N LEU A 259 -8.24 7.18 -9.11
CA LEU A 259 -7.01 6.88 -8.40
C LEU A 259 -7.12 7.40 -6.95
N GLY A 260 -7.07 6.50 -5.97
CA GLY A 260 -6.99 6.84 -4.56
C GLY A 260 -5.62 6.50 -3.99
N ILE A 261 -5.05 7.40 -3.20
CA ILE A 261 -3.76 7.20 -2.54
C ILE A 261 -3.91 7.54 -1.06
N ILE A 262 -3.78 6.53 -0.20
CA ILE A 262 -3.81 6.69 1.26
C ILE A 262 -2.37 6.81 1.76
N ASN A 263 -2.08 7.85 2.52
CA ASN A 263 -0.78 8.08 3.16
C ASN A 263 0.40 7.83 2.20
N GLY A 264 0.35 8.46 1.02
CA GLY A 264 1.28 8.18 -0.08
C GLY A 264 2.65 8.83 0.07
N ILE A 265 3.70 8.09 -0.25
CA ILE A 265 5.03 8.66 -0.55
C ILE A 265 5.08 8.86 -2.07
N VAL A 266 5.13 10.12 -2.51
CA VAL A 266 5.07 10.49 -3.93
C VAL A 266 6.39 11.10 -4.40
N ASP A 267 6.91 12.11 -3.70
CA ASP A 267 8.15 12.79 -4.07
C ASP A 267 8.98 13.12 -2.84
N GLU A 268 10.15 12.49 -2.73
CA GLU A 268 11.06 12.65 -1.60
C GLU A 268 11.59 14.09 -1.49
N SER A 269 11.79 14.80 -2.61
CA SER A 269 12.28 16.18 -2.58
C SER A 269 11.26 17.15 -1.99
N ILE A 270 9.98 16.81 -2.07
CA ILE A 270 8.88 17.62 -1.52
C ILE A 270 8.56 17.20 -0.08
N GLN A 271 8.50 15.90 0.19
CA GLN A 271 8.02 15.36 1.47
C GLN A 271 9.09 15.29 2.55
N ALA A 272 10.36 15.02 2.20
CA ALA A 272 11.41 14.81 3.20
C ALA A 272 11.62 15.99 4.18
N PRO A 273 11.54 17.28 3.79
CA PRO A 273 11.72 18.38 4.74
C PRO A 273 10.66 18.42 5.85
N TYR A 274 9.55 17.72 5.70
CA TYR A 274 8.44 17.71 6.67
C TYR A 274 8.61 16.63 7.76
N TYR A 275 9.52 15.67 7.64
CA TYR A 275 9.77 14.71 8.71
C TYR A 275 10.19 15.36 10.04
N PRO A 276 11.21 16.24 10.09
CA PRO A 276 11.56 16.90 11.34
C PRO A 276 10.45 17.86 11.83
N GLU A 277 9.74 18.51 10.91
CA GLU A 277 8.64 19.42 11.28
C GLU A 277 7.53 18.65 11.99
N PHE A 278 7.06 17.54 11.40
CA PHE A 278 5.99 16.73 11.97
C PHE A 278 6.39 16.05 13.28
N ALA A 279 7.65 15.63 13.42
CA ALA A 279 8.17 15.06 14.66
C ALA A 279 8.14 16.00 15.87
N THR A 280 8.02 17.32 15.64
CA THR A 280 8.06 18.34 16.69
C THR A 280 6.83 19.22 16.77
N ASN A 281 6.07 19.35 15.68
CA ASN A 281 4.89 20.20 15.57
C ASN A 281 3.82 19.51 14.73
N ASN A 282 2.94 18.80 15.36
CA ASN A 282 1.91 17.97 14.73
C ASN A 282 0.53 18.25 15.35
N THR A 283 -0.50 17.58 14.83
CA THR A 283 -1.90 17.68 15.28
C THR A 283 -2.05 17.59 16.80
N TYR A 284 -1.26 16.73 17.43
CA TYR A 284 -1.41 16.32 18.84
C TYR A 284 -0.48 17.07 19.80
N GLY A 285 0.34 17.99 19.31
CA GLY A 285 1.34 18.67 20.13
C GLY A 285 2.42 17.76 20.70
N ILE A 286 2.65 16.59 20.07
CA ILE A 286 3.66 15.63 20.50
C ILE A 286 5.02 16.07 19.98
N LYS A 287 5.97 16.32 20.89
CA LYS A 287 7.37 16.54 20.55
C LYS A 287 8.14 15.24 20.70
N SER A 288 8.25 14.49 19.62
CA SER A 288 8.85 13.15 19.62
C SER A 288 10.39 13.16 19.67
N ILE A 289 11.02 14.22 19.16
CA ILE A 289 12.49 14.38 19.12
C ILE A 289 12.90 15.69 19.78
N ASN A 290 14.15 15.78 20.24
CA ASN A 290 14.70 17.00 20.80
C ASN A 290 15.23 17.96 19.72
N ASP A 291 15.52 19.22 20.12
CA ASP A 291 15.95 20.28 19.19
C ASP A 291 17.29 19.93 18.47
N THR A 292 18.15 19.14 19.10
CA THR A 292 19.40 18.72 18.48
C THR A 292 19.13 17.76 17.31
N ILE A 293 18.30 16.75 17.51
CA ILE A 293 17.92 15.80 16.45
C ILE A 293 17.14 16.51 15.35
N TYR A 294 16.19 17.36 15.70
CA TYR A 294 15.49 18.22 14.74
C TYR A 294 16.47 18.98 13.84
N THR A 295 17.47 19.66 14.44
CA THR A 295 18.46 20.43 13.68
C THR A 295 19.29 19.52 12.77
N VAL A 296 19.71 18.35 13.26
CA VAL A 296 20.49 17.40 12.45
C VAL A 296 19.69 16.92 11.25
N MET A 297 18.41 16.57 11.41
CA MET A 297 17.55 16.15 10.31
C MET A 297 17.36 17.28 9.28
N LYS A 298 17.12 18.51 9.72
CA LYS A 298 17.03 19.67 8.80
C LYS A 298 18.32 19.96 8.08
N ASP A 299 19.45 19.96 8.78
CA ASP A 299 20.76 20.18 8.17
C ASP A 299 21.05 19.08 7.15
N ALA A 300 20.74 17.81 7.44
CA ALA A 300 20.91 16.70 6.51
C ALA A 300 20.11 16.90 5.21
N TYR A 301 18.95 17.52 5.27
CA TYR A 301 18.19 17.83 4.06
C TYR A 301 18.79 19.03 3.30
N TYR A 302 19.09 20.16 3.99
CA TYR A 302 19.39 21.45 3.34
C TYR A 302 20.90 21.70 3.10
N MET A 303 21.81 20.99 3.79
CA MET A 303 23.26 21.23 3.62
C MET A 303 23.72 20.93 2.20
N LEU A 304 24.83 21.52 1.79
CA LEU A 304 25.48 21.22 0.51
C LEU A 304 25.85 19.73 0.43
N GLY A 305 25.38 19.05 -0.62
CA GLY A 305 25.52 17.59 -0.78
C GLY A 305 24.59 16.79 0.14
N GLY A 306 23.60 17.42 0.77
CA GLY A 306 22.56 16.78 1.57
C GLY A 306 21.50 16.06 0.74
N CYS A 307 20.42 15.64 1.41
CA CYS A 307 19.36 14.84 0.78
C CYS A 307 18.82 15.53 -0.48
N ARG A 308 18.41 16.79 -0.40
CA ARG A 308 17.90 17.55 -1.54
C ARG A 308 18.85 17.52 -2.74
N ASP A 309 20.12 17.85 -2.53
CA ASP A 309 21.11 17.92 -3.61
C ASP A 309 21.39 16.54 -4.23
N GLN A 310 21.29 15.46 -3.44
CA GLN A 310 21.46 14.09 -3.92
C GLN A 310 20.22 13.60 -4.70
N VAL A 311 19.01 13.96 -4.29
CA VAL A 311 17.78 13.68 -5.06
C VAL A 311 17.82 14.42 -6.41
N GLU A 312 18.23 15.69 -6.42
CA GLU A 312 18.39 16.46 -7.66
C GLU A 312 19.47 15.85 -8.58
N ALA A 313 20.55 15.29 -8.01
CA ALA A 313 21.52 14.55 -8.80
C ALA A 313 20.93 13.27 -9.41
N CYS A 314 20.07 12.54 -8.67
CA CYS A 314 19.36 11.39 -9.22
C CYS A 314 18.39 11.80 -10.36
N ARG A 315 17.73 12.95 -10.24
CA ARG A 315 16.75 13.45 -11.22
C ARG A 315 17.30 13.57 -12.64
N VAL A 316 18.58 13.91 -12.79
CA VAL A 316 19.23 14.13 -14.08
C VAL A 316 19.95 12.89 -14.64
N GLU A 317 20.00 11.79 -13.88
CA GLU A 317 20.68 10.56 -14.30
C GLU A 317 19.77 9.66 -15.16
N ASP A 318 20.38 8.87 -16.03
CA ASP A 318 19.70 7.77 -16.72
C ASP A 318 19.59 6.56 -15.76
N ARG A 319 18.43 6.40 -15.17
CA ARG A 319 18.11 5.37 -14.17
C ARG A 319 18.05 3.94 -14.75
N SER A 320 18.08 3.80 -16.08
CA SER A 320 18.23 2.48 -16.73
C SER A 320 19.66 1.94 -16.62
N THR A 321 20.62 2.81 -16.30
CA THR A 321 22.05 2.46 -16.20
C THR A 321 22.45 2.11 -14.77
N PRO A 322 23.46 1.22 -14.58
CA PRO A 322 24.01 0.94 -13.25
C PRO A 322 24.57 2.18 -12.54
N HIS A 323 25.06 3.17 -13.29
CA HIS A 323 25.55 4.43 -12.72
C HIS A 323 24.41 5.26 -12.15
N GLY A 324 23.35 5.48 -12.92
CA GLY A 324 22.18 6.23 -12.47
C GLY A 324 21.52 5.57 -11.27
N GLN A 325 21.33 4.24 -11.31
CA GLN A 325 20.81 3.48 -10.17
C GLN A 325 21.67 3.65 -8.91
N MET A 326 23.00 3.63 -9.06
CA MET A 326 23.91 3.86 -7.93
C MET A 326 23.76 5.28 -7.35
N VAL A 327 23.63 6.31 -8.19
CA VAL A 327 23.42 7.69 -7.73
C VAL A 327 22.11 7.79 -6.96
N CYS A 328 21.04 7.27 -7.51
CA CYS A 328 19.71 7.28 -6.88
C CYS A 328 19.68 6.43 -5.58
N SER A 329 20.31 5.26 -5.56
CA SER A 329 20.38 4.41 -4.36
C SER A 329 21.16 5.09 -3.21
N ARG A 330 22.19 5.88 -3.52
CA ARG A 330 22.88 6.70 -2.52
C ARG A 330 22.00 7.80 -1.95
N ALA A 331 21.26 8.50 -2.81
CA ALA A 331 20.28 9.49 -2.40
C ALA A 331 19.24 8.89 -1.47
N THR A 332 18.62 7.76 -1.86
CA THR A 332 17.71 6.99 -1.02
C THR A 332 18.32 6.68 0.35
N THR A 333 19.51 6.10 0.36
CA THR A 333 20.19 5.73 1.62
C THR A 333 20.45 6.94 2.50
N PHE A 334 20.88 8.05 1.91
CA PHE A 334 21.18 9.27 2.68
C PHE A 334 19.91 9.90 3.26
N CYS A 335 18.89 10.12 2.44
CA CYS A 335 17.63 10.73 2.86
C CYS A 335 16.94 9.90 3.95
N ARG A 336 16.77 8.60 3.71
CA ARG A 336 16.13 7.71 4.67
C ARG A 336 16.93 7.51 5.97
N THR A 337 18.25 7.64 5.95
CA THR A 337 19.07 7.49 7.16
C THR A 337 19.09 8.76 8.01
N TYR A 338 19.27 9.92 7.36
CA TYR A 338 19.60 11.15 8.08
C TYR A 338 18.45 12.16 8.18
N VAL A 339 17.45 12.06 7.30
CA VAL A 339 16.29 12.94 7.33
C VAL A 339 15.08 12.25 7.96
N GLU A 340 14.74 11.04 7.53
CA GLU A 340 13.62 10.25 8.08
C GLU A 340 14.06 9.42 9.30
N GLY A 341 15.16 8.68 9.17
CA GLY A 341 15.51 7.54 10.02
C GLY A 341 15.94 7.89 11.44
N LEU A 342 16.39 9.12 11.70
CA LEU A 342 16.72 9.53 13.07
C LEU A 342 15.49 9.52 14.00
N TYR A 343 14.30 9.57 13.46
CA TYR A 343 13.09 9.39 14.24
C TYR A 343 13.02 7.98 14.88
N TYR A 344 13.35 6.95 14.12
CA TYR A 344 13.34 5.55 14.61
C TYR A 344 14.28 5.34 15.80
N ASP A 345 15.40 6.06 15.81
CA ASP A 345 16.41 5.92 16.85
C ASP A 345 16.13 6.76 18.11
N TYR A 346 15.39 7.88 17.97
CA TYR A 346 15.31 8.88 19.03
C TYR A 346 13.90 9.23 19.50
N ALA A 347 12.84 8.91 18.74
CA ALA A 347 11.50 9.34 19.07
C ALA A 347 10.80 8.46 20.13
N ASN A 348 11.14 7.17 20.20
CA ASN A 348 10.43 6.18 21.03
C ASN A 348 8.91 6.19 20.82
N ARG A 349 8.49 6.46 19.59
CA ARG A 349 7.09 6.55 19.15
C ARG A 349 6.88 5.72 17.90
N GLY A 350 5.63 5.27 17.68
CA GLY A 350 5.21 4.59 16.47
C GLY A 350 5.47 5.44 15.23
N VAL A 351 5.95 4.82 14.17
CA VAL A 351 6.17 5.49 12.88
C VAL A 351 4.88 5.57 12.07
N TYR A 352 3.98 4.63 12.29
CA TYR A 352 2.66 4.55 11.65
C TYR A 352 1.57 5.28 12.47
N ASP A 353 1.84 5.54 13.75
CA ASP A 353 0.99 6.38 14.61
C ASP A 353 1.82 6.95 15.76
N ILE A 354 2.05 8.26 15.72
CA ILE A 354 2.86 8.96 16.72
C ILE A 354 2.24 8.98 18.13
N ARG A 355 0.95 8.67 18.25
CA ARG A 355 0.24 8.61 19.54
C ARG A 355 0.64 7.35 20.32
N HIS A 356 1.08 6.31 19.62
CA HIS A 356 1.48 5.03 20.18
C HIS A 356 2.99 4.98 20.52
N PRO A 357 3.41 4.12 21.47
CA PRO A 357 4.83 3.82 21.67
C PRO A 357 5.40 3.03 20.48
N TYR A 358 6.72 3.02 20.35
CA TYR A 358 7.43 2.39 19.22
C TYR A 358 7.13 0.89 19.03
N ASP A 359 6.86 0.17 20.11
CA ASP A 359 6.62 -1.27 20.13
C ASP A 359 5.13 -1.64 20.24
N ASP A 360 4.24 -0.69 19.98
CA ASP A 360 2.80 -0.94 19.98
C ASP A 360 2.41 -1.88 18.82
N PRO A 361 1.65 -2.94 19.07
CA PRO A 361 1.26 -3.92 18.06
C PRO A 361 0.00 -3.51 17.26
N THR A 362 -0.38 -2.26 17.25
CA THR A 362 -1.59 -1.77 16.57
C THR A 362 -1.27 -1.29 15.15
N PRO A 363 -2.01 -1.76 14.11
CA PRO A 363 -3.01 -2.84 14.13
C PRO A 363 -2.40 -4.23 14.36
N PRO A 364 -3.15 -5.17 14.97
CA PRO A 364 -2.61 -6.51 15.26
C PRO A 364 -2.44 -7.35 14.00
N ASP A 365 -1.35 -8.13 13.94
CA ASP A 365 -0.92 -8.93 12.79
C ASP A 365 -1.39 -10.40 12.83
N TYR A 366 -2.50 -10.70 13.50
CA TYR A 366 -3.00 -12.08 13.67
C TYR A 366 -3.22 -12.80 12.33
N PHE A 367 -3.47 -12.07 11.25
CA PHE A 367 -3.66 -12.63 9.92
C PHE A 367 -2.43 -13.41 9.43
N ILE A 368 -1.20 -13.06 9.83
CA ILE A 368 0.02 -13.76 9.45
C ILE A 368 0.00 -15.21 9.96
N ARG A 369 -0.49 -15.42 11.19
CA ARG A 369 -0.65 -16.75 11.77
C ARG A 369 -1.80 -17.49 11.11
N PHE A 370 -2.92 -16.82 10.90
CA PHE A 370 -4.11 -17.36 10.25
C PHE A 370 -3.78 -17.87 8.83
N LEU A 371 -3.04 -17.12 8.02
CA LEU A 371 -2.61 -17.51 6.67
C LEU A 371 -1.63 -18.68 6.64
N ASN A 372 -0.98 -18.99 7.76
CA ASN A 372 -0.09 -20.15 7.89
C ASN A 372 -0.79 -21.40 8.49
N MET A 373 -2.08 -21.34 8.79
CA MET A 373 -2.84 -22.52 9.22
C MET A 373 -3.07 -23.45 8.03
N GLU A 374 -2.89 -24.76 8.23
CA GLU A 374 -3.10 -25.78 7.19
C GLU A 374 -4.52 -25.69 6.59
N GLU A 375 -5.52 -25.49 7.44
CA GLU A 375 -6.92 -25.36 7.02
C GLU A 375 -7.13 -24.13 6.13
N THR A 376 -6.52 -22.98 6.50
CA THR A 376 -6.61 -21.75 5.73
C THR A 376 -5.92 -21.91 4.38
N GLN A 377 -4.72 -22.47 4.35
CA GLN A 377 -3.98 -22.73 3.10
C GLN A 377 -4.72 -23.68 2.15
N GLU A 378 -5.32 -24.74 2.70
CA GLU A 378 -6.17 -25.65 1.92
C GLU A 378 -7.35 -24.90 1.28
N LYS A 379 -8.04 -24.04 2.05
CA LYS A 379 -9.21 -23.27 1.58
C LYS A 379 -8.86 -22.18 0.59
N LEU A 380 -7.67 -21.58 0.70
CA LEU A 380 -7.15 -20.58 -0.26
C LEU A 380 -6.56 -21.20 -1.53
N GLY A 381 -6.33 -22.50 -1.55
CA GLY A 381 -5.70 -23.16 -2.70
C GLY A 381 -4.20 -22.88 -2.81
N VAL A 382 -3.52 -22.60 -1.70
CA VAL A 382 -2.09 -22.27 -1.65
C VAL A 382 -1.28 -23.40 -1.03
N ASN A 383 -0.02 -23.54 -1.46
CA ASN A 383 0.90 -24.59 -0.98
C ASN A 383 2.28 -24.04 -0.61
N ILE A 384 2.37 -22.74 -0.30
CA ILE A 384 3.57 -22.12 0.26
C ILE A 384 3.23 -21.42 1.60
N ASN A 385 4.23 -21.26 2.45
CA ASN A 385 4.06 -20.52 3.70
C ASN A 385 4.03 -19.02 3.42
N TYR A 386 3.10 -18.36 4.07
CA TYR A 386 3.07 -16.90 4.13
C TYR A 386 4.24 -16.38 4.96
N THR A 387 4.98 -15.41 4.44
CA THR A 387 6.09 -14.80 5.18
C THR A 387 6.36 -13.37 4.75
N SER A 388 6.62 -12.50 5.72
CA SER A 388 7.11 -11.14 5.52
C SER A 388 8.60 -11.08 5.11
N THR A 389 9.33 -12.20 5.15
CA THR A 389 10.75 -12.23 4.76
C THR A 389 10.95 -11.86 3.30
N ASN A 390 10.04 -12.28 2.41
CA ASN A 390 10.11 -11.97 0.98
C ASN A 390 9.91 -10.49 0.71
N SER A 391 9.03 -9.83 1.45
CA SER A 391 8.87 -8.37 1.43
C SER A 391 10.20 -7.63 1.60
N ARG A 392 11.06 -8.11 2.51
CA ARG A 392 12.39 -7.55 2.72
C ARG A 392 13.29 -7.67 1.50
N TYR A 393 13.29 -8.81 0.79
CA TYR A 393 14.09 -8.98 -0.43
C TYR A 393 13.62 -8.05 -1.55
N VAL A 394 12.31 -7.92 -1.72
CA VAL A 394 11.73 -6.99 -2.71
C VAL A 394 12.12 -5.56 -2.36
N SER A 395 11.96 -5.13 -1.12
CA SER A 395 12.37 -3.80 -0.65
C SER A 395 13.85 -3.52 -0.88
N GLN A 396 14.74 -4.51 -0.68
CA GLN A 396 16.17 -4.39 -0.99
C GLN A 396 16.41 -4.21 -2.50
N GLY A 397 15.65 -4.90 -3.35
CA GLY A 397 15.69 -4.73 -4.80
C GLY A 397 15.42 -3.28 -5.20
N PHE A 398 14.31 -2.72 -4.74
CA PHE A 398 13.92 -1.32 -4.99
C PHE A 398 14.95 -0.32 -4.42
N SER A 399 15.47 -0.57 -3.23
CA SER A 399 16.52 0.28 -2.64
C SER A 399 17.80 0.25 -3.46
N SER A 400 18.12 -0.88 -4.10
CA SER A 400 19.34 -1.03 -4.91
C SER A 400 19.32 -0.20 -6.19
N THR A 401 18.14 0.08 -6.73
CA THR A 401 17.94 0.93 -7.91
C THR A 401 17.73 2.40 -7.54
N GLY A 402 17.42 2.66 -6.26
CA GLY A 402 17.07 3.99 -5.78
C GLY A 402 15.68 4.45 -6.20
N ASP A 403 14.79 3.53 -6.55
CA ASP A 403 13.41 3.79 -6.99
C ASP A 403 12.66 4.74 -6.03
N PHE A 404 12.95 4.69 -4.73
CA PHE A 404 12.32 5.52 -3.70
C PHE A 404 12.48 7.03 -3.91
N VAL A 405 13.52 7.48 -4.58
CA VAL A 405 13.78 8.92 -4.85
C VAL A 405 13.61 9.28 -6.34
N TRP A 406 13.08 8.38 -7.15
CA TRP A 406 12.80 8.69 -8.54
C TRP A 406 11.74 9.79 -8.64
N PRO A 407 11.91 10.76 -9.54
CA PRO A 407 11.08 11.98 -9.52
C PRO A 407 9.82 11.91 -10.37
N ASN A 408 9.59 10.85 -11.16
CA ASN A 408 8.54 10.80 -12.15
C ASN A 408 7.10 10.68 -11.59
N PHE A 409 6.94 10.24 -10.35
CA PHE A 409 5.61 9.92 -9.82
C PHE A 409 4.71 11.15 -9.61
N ILE A 410 5.29 12.32 -9.35
CA ILE A 410 4.52 13.57 -9.32
C ILE A 410 4.09 13.98 -10.72
N GLU A 411 4.96 13.80 -11.71
CA GLU A 411 4.66 14.10 -13.12
C GLU A 411 3.58 13.14 -13.66
N ASP A 412 3.62 11.85 -13.26
CA ASP A 412 2.57 10.88 -13.59
C ASP A 412 1.21 11.29 -12.99
N LEU A 413 1.18 11.84 -11.76
CA LEU A 413 -0.06 12.38 -11.17
C LEU A 413 -0.60 13.58 -11.94
N GLU A 414 0.29 14.47 -12.40
CA GLU A 414 -0.09 15.61 -13.21
C GLU A 414 -0.74 15.16 -14.53
N GLU A 415 -0.14 14.17 -15.22
CA GLU A 415 -0.70 13.59 -16.44
C GLU A 415 -2.06 12.90 -16.19
N ILE A 416 -2.20 12.15 -15.11
CA ILE A 416 -3.46 11.48 -14.73
C ILE A 416 -4.58 12.51 -14.51
N LEU A 417 -4.28 13.62 -13.87
CA LEU A 417 -5.24 14.72 -13.70
C LEU A 417 -5.66 15.37 -15.03
N GLU A 418 -4.72 15.49 -15.99
CA GLU A 418 -5.02 15.99 -17.34
C GLU A 418 -5.86 14.99 -18.16
N TYR A 419 -5.81 13.69 -17.88
CA TYR A 419 -6.73 12.70 -18.47
C TYR A 419 -8.17 12.85 -17.96
N GLY A 420 -8.41 13.70 -16.97
CA GLY A 420 -9.71 13.90 -16.36
C GLY A 420 -10.10 12.85 -15.32
N VAL A 421 -9.16 12.01 -14.91
CA VAL A 421 -9.33 11.01 -13.88
C VAL A 421 -9.56 11.68 -12.52
N ARG A 422 -10.45 11.11 -11.71
CA ARG A 422 -10.63 11.58 -10.35
C ARG A 422 -9.52 11.06 -9.44
N VAL A 423 -8.72 11.97 -8.88
CA VAL A 423 -7.61 11.66 -7.98
C VAL A 423 -7.93 12.11 -6.55
N ALA A 424 -7.77 11.22 -5.58
CA ALA A 424 -7.94 11.50 -4.16
C ALA A 424 -6.66 11.18 -3.39
N LEU A 425 -6.04 12.18 -2.78
CA LEU A 425 -4.97 12.03 -1.80
C LEU A 425 -5.56 12.11 -0.40
N ILE A 426 -5.31 11.09 0.43
CA ILE A 426 -5.96 10.93 1.74
C ILE A 426 -4.87 10.64 2.78
N TYR A 427 -4.80 11.43 3.84
CA TYR A 427 -3.74 11.31 4.84
C TYR A 427 -4.31 11.30 6.26
N GLY A 428 -3.90 10.30 7.05
CA GLY A 428 -4.14 10.25 8.49
C GLY A 428 -3.25 11.26 9.22
N ASP A 429 -3.80 11.93 10.21
CA ASP A 429 -3.13 13.05 10.86
C ASP A 429 -2.18 12.65 11.99
N ALA A 430 -2.08 11.35 12.29
CA ALA A 430 -1.15 10.79 13.27
C ALA A 430 0.02 9.99 12.66
N ASP A 431 0.06 9.81 11.34
CA ASP A 431 1.12 9.09 10.66
C ASP A 431 2.40 9.95 10.54
N TYR A 432 3.55 9.38 10.95
CA TYR A 432 4.85 10.05 10.78
C TYR A 432 5.50 9.72 9.43
N ILE A 433 5.53 8.42 9.07
CA ILE A 433 6.30 7.97 7.90
C ILE A 433 5.75 8.53 6.59
N CYS A 434 4.44 8.73 6.51
CA CYS A 434 3.77 9.37 5.40
C CYS A 434 2.91 10.55 5.90
N ASN A 435 3.56 11.48 6.62
CA ASN A 435 2.84 12.54 7.30
C ASN A 435 2.09 13.46 6.34
N TRP A 436 0.92 13.91 6.80
CA TRP A 436 0.03 14.75 6.01
C TRP A 436 0.63 16.13 5.64
N PHE A 437 1.64 16.63 6.37
CA PHE A 437 2.35 17.86 5.97
C PHE A 437 3.02 17.69 4.61
N GLY A 438 3.75 16.56 4.46
CA GLY A 438 4.37 16.20 3.18
C GLY A 438 3.34 15.92 2.09
N GLY A 439 2.23 15.24 2.44
CA GLY A 439 1.13 14.98 1.51
C GLY A 439 0.43 16.26 1.03
N GLU A 440 0.15 17.20 1.94
CA GLU A 440 -0.38 18.52 1.56
C GLU A 440 0.59 19.26 0.65
N ALA A 441 1.90 19.23 0.95
CA ALA A 441 2.91 19.87 0.12
C ALA A 441 2.95 19.29 -1.30
N VAL A 442 2.83 17.96 -1.46
CA VAL A 442 2.70 17.30 -2.77
C VAL A 442 1.46 17.83 -3.48
N SER A 443 0.28 17.82 -2.84
CA SER A 443 -0.97 18.27 -3.45
C SER A 443 -0.89 19.71 -3.95
N LEU A 444 -0.18 20.57 -3.22
CA LEU A 444 0.01 21.97 -3.58
C LEU A 444 1.12 22.18 -4.63
N ALA A 445 2.03 21.23 -4.79
CA ALA A 445 3.13 21.30 -5.76
C ALA A 445 2.71 20.87 -7.16
N LEU A 446 1.69 20.02 -7.29
CA LEU A 446 1.19 19.52 -8.58
C LEU A 446 0.93 20.69 -9.56
N ASN A 447 1.43 20.52 -10.79
CA ASN A 447 1.34 21.52 -11.86
C ASN A 447 0.50 20.97 -13.02
N TYR A 448 -0.81 21.11 -12.92
CA TYR A 448 -1.80 20.70 -13.91
C TYR A 448 -2.76 21.87 -14.20
N THR A 449 -3.65 21.69 -15.17
CA THR A 449 -4.55 22.75 -15.69
C THR A 449 -5.28 23.53 -14.60
N HIS A 450 -5.73 22.86 -13.52
CA HIS A 450 -6.49 23.51 -12.43
C HIS A 450 -5.71 23.70 -11.13
N SER A 451 -4.39 23.65 -11.19
CA SER A 451 -3.53 23.78 -9.99
C SER A 451 -3.70 25.12 -9.24
N THR A 452 -3.99 26.20 -9.96
CA THR A 452 -4.22 27.53 -9.38
C THR A 452 -5.52 27.55 -8.58
N GLU A 453 -6.58 27.01 -9.16
CA GLU A 453 -7.91 26.93 -8.55
C GLU A 453 -7.89 26.01 -7.33
N PHE A 454 -7.23 24.85 -7.43
CA PHE A 454 -7.06 23.93 -6.30
C PHE A 454 -6.32 24.59 -5.13
N ARG A 455 -5.22 25.31 -5.41
CA ARG A 455 -4.49 26.07 -4.37
C ARG A 455 -5.32 27.19 -3.74
N ALA A 456 -6.27 27.77 -4.48
CA ALA A 456 -7.18 28.81 -4.01
C ALA A 456 -8.40 28.23 -3.24
N ALA A 457 -8.73 26.97 -3.42
CA ALA A 457 -9.78 26.29 -2.68
C ALA A 457 -9.45 26.24 -1.18
N GLY A 458 -10.45 26.42 -0.34
CA GLY A 458 -10.31 26.36 1.12
C GLY A 458 -10.61 24.96 1.66
N TYR A 459 -10.17 24.68 2.88
CA TYR A 459 -10.55 23.49 3.61
C TYR A 459 -11.97 23.59 4.14
N THR A 460 -12.75 22.52 4.01
CA THR A 460 -14.08 22.40 4.59
C THR A 460 -14.16 21.08 5.38
N PRO A 461 -15.02 20.96 6.41
CA PRO A 461 -15.18 19.71 7.14
C PRO A 461 -15.55 18.53 6.25
N PHE A 462 -14.93 17.39 6.48
CA PHE A 462 -15.35 16.08 5.95
C PHE A 462 -16.31 15.45 6.94
N LEU A 463 -17.60 15.38 6.56
CA LEU A 463 -18.68 14.94 7.42
C LEU A 463 -19.24 13.60 6.96
N VAL A 464 -19.42 12.67 7.91
CA VAL A 464 -20.17 11.43 7.71
C VAL A 464 -21.27 11.35 8.77
N ASN A 465 -22.52 11.22 8.35
CA ASN A 465 -23.68 11.20 9.23
C ASN A 465 -23.73 12.39 10.23
N GLY A 466 -23.21 13.55 9.81
CA GLY A 466 -23.15 14.77 10.64
C GLY A 466 -22.00 14.83 11.64
N THR A 467 -21.15 13.80 11.68
CA THR A 467 -19.90 13.79 12.48
C THR A 467 -18.75 14.22 11.61
N GLU A 468 -17.89 15.08 12.14
CA GLU A 468 -16.66 15.53 11.46
C GLU A 468 -15.54 14.49 11.69
N TYR A 469 -14.99 13.95 10.58
CA TYR A 469 -13.89 13.01 10.57
C TYR A 469 -12.60 13.57 9.98
N GLY A 470 -12.63 14.79 9.50
CA GLY A 470 -11.49 15.40 8.86
C GLY A 470 -11.84 16.70 8.15
N GLU A 471 -10.93 17.13 7.31
CA GLU A 471 -11.10 18.30 6.45
C GLU A 471 -10.60 18.00 5.03
N VAL A 472 -11.24 18.58 4.03
CA VAL A 472 -10.92 18.35 2.62
C VAL A 472 -10.74 19.68 1.88
N ARG A 473 -9.73 19.71 1.00
CA ARG A 473 -9.57 20.68 -0.09
C ARG A 473 -9.87 19.95 -1.41
N GLU A 474 -10.83 20.45 -2.17
CA GLU A 474 -11.27 19.82 -3.41
C GLU A 474 -11.51 20.87 -4.49
N TYR A 475 -11.04 20.60 -5.71
CA TYR A 475 -11.40 21.35 -6.89
C TYR A 475 -11.53 20.38 -8.08
N GLY A 476 -12.72 20.35 -8.71
CA GLY A 476 -12.99 19.48 -9.82
C GLY A 476 -12.68 18.02 -9.52
N ASN A 477 -11.82 17.41 -10.33
CA ASN A 477 -11.45 16.00 -10.21
C ASN A 477 -10.30 15.71 -9.22
N PHE A 478 -9.87 16.69 -8.42
CA PHE A 478 -8.77 16.49 -7.46
C PHE A 478 -9.14 16.89 -6.04
N SER A 479 -8.79 16.03 -5.08
CA SER A 479 -8.99 16.30 -3.66
C SER A 479 -7.78 15.91 -2.80
N PHE A 480 -7.55 16.67 -1.72
CA PHE A 480 -6.67 16.34 -0.61
C PHE A 480 -7.50 16.30 0.67
N THR A 481 -7.55 15.15 1.33
CA THR A 481 -8.31 14.94 2.57
C THR A 481 -7.38 14.60 3.71
N ARG A 482 -7.46 15.34 4.81
CA ARG A 482 -6.82 15.01 6.08
C ARG A 482 -7.86 14.36 6.99
N VAL A 483 -7.62 13.11 7.40
CA VAL A 483 -8.49 12.34 8.29
C VAL A 483 -7.97 12.43 9.72
N TYR A 484 -8.84 12.82 10.66
CA TYR A 484 -8.49 12.98 12.06
C TYR A 484 -8.44 11.65 12.80
N GLU A 485 -7.61 11.62 13.84
CA GLU A 485 -7.44 10.45 14.71
C GLU A 485 -7.10 9.16 13.95
N ALA A 486 -6.39 9.29 12.84
CA ALA A 486 -5.96 8.18 12.02
C ALA A 486 -4.44 8.15 11.85
N GLY A 487 -3.84 6.98 12.04
CA GLY A 487 -2.47 6.68 11.66
C GLY A 487 -2.36 6.28 10.19
N HIS A 488 -1.40 5.42 9.88
CA HIS A 488 -1.05 5.01 8.52
C HIS A 488 -2.18 4.25 7.81
N GLU A 489 -2.77 3.27 8.47
CA GLU A 489 -3.87 2.44 7.96
C GLU A 489 -5.21 3.11 8.29
N ILE A 490 -5.58 4.16 7.53
CA ILE A 490 -6.78 4.98 7.81
C ILE A 490 -8.05 4.14 7.98
N PRO A 491 -8.33 3.11 7.14
CA PRO A 491 -9.53 2.29 7.30
C PRO A 491 -9.60 1.52 8.61
N TYR A 492 -8.46 1.20 9.22
CA TYR A 492 -8.42 0.60 10.55
C TYR A 492 -8.91 1.56 11.64
N TYR A 493 -8.43 2.81 11.60
CA TYR A 493 -8.74 3.81 12.61
C TYR A 493 -10.13 4.43 12.43
N GLN A 494 -10.54 4.68 11.19
CA GLN A 494 -11.78 5.37 10.83
C GLN A 494 -12.57 4.58 9.76
N PRO A 495 -13.05 3.37 10.07
CA PRO A 495 -13.61 2.45 9.06
C PRO A 495 -14.87 2.99 8.38
N GLU A 496 -15.81 3.62 9.13
CA GLU A 496 -17.02 4.21 8.55
C GLU A 496 -16.70 5.39 7.63
N ALA A 497 -15.82 6.29 8.09
CA ALA A 497 -15.43 7.46 7.31
C ALA A 497 -14.65 7.05 6.05
N SER A 498 -13.79 6.04 6.16
CA SER A 498 -13.02 5.50 5.04
C SER A 498 -13.93 4.89 3.96
N LEU A 499 -14.89 4.06 4.34
CA LEU A 499 -15.86 3.49 3.39
C LEU A 499 -16.69 4.59 2.70
N GLU A 500 -17.13 5.58 3.46
CA GLU A 500 -17.93 6.67 2.88
C GLU A 500 -17.10 7.55 1.95
N LEU A 501 -15.82 7.84 2.29
CA LEU A 501 -14.92 8.55 1.40
C LEU A 501 -14.69 7.76 0.10
N PHE A 502 -14.42 6.46 0.20
CA PHE A 502 -14.31 5.57 -0.94
C PHE A 502 -15.55 5.63 -1.85
N ARG A 503 -16.76 5.51 -1.27
CA ARG A 503 -18.02 5.64 -2.00
C ARG A 503 -18.16 6.97 -2.72
N ARG A 504 -17.78 8.07 -2.08
CA ARG A 504 -17.87 9.42 -2.67
C ARG A 504 -16.92 9.60 -3.84
N VAL A 505 -15.72 9.07 -3.73
CA VAL A 505 -14.75 9.12 -4.84
C VAL A 505 -15.27 8.30 -6.02
N LEU A 506 -15.66 7.05 -5.83
CA LEU A 506 -16.19 6.18 -6.88
C LEU A 506 -17.50 6.71 -7.48
N GLY A 507 -18.35 7.32 -6.67
CA GLY A 507 -19.63 7.91 -7.10
C GLY A 507 -19.50 9.31 -7.70
N ASN A 508 -18.29 9.83 -7.84
CA ASN A 508 -18.02 11.22 -8.25
C ASN A 508 -18.81 12.24 -7.42
N LEU A 509 -18.93 12.01 -6.10
CA LEU A 509 -19.60 12.92 -5.17
C LEU A 509 -18.60 13.84 -4.50
N VAL A 510 -19.05 15.02 -4.06
CA VAL A 510 -18.22 15.92 -3.25
C VAL A 510 -17.77 15.23 -1.96
N ILE A 511 -16.49 15.36 -1.62
CA ILE A 511 -15.92 14.64 -0.47
C ILE A 511 -16.48 15.17 0.85
N ALA A 512 -16.74 16.47 0.93
CA ALA A 512 -17.16 17.14 2.17
C ALA A 512 -18.38 16.47 2.85
N ASP A 513 -19.44 16.20 2.10
CA ASP A 513 -20.70 15.71 2.66
C ASP A 513 -21.49 14.76 1.73
N GLY A 514 -20.97 14.46 0.53
CA GLY A 514 -21.64 13.60 -0.44
C GLY A 514 -22.92 14.19 -1.06
N SER A 515 -23.21 15.46 -0.85
CA SER A 515 -24.54 16.04 -1.16
C SER A 515 -24.84 16.20 -2.65
N GLN A 516 -23.82 16.20 -3.50
CA GLN A 516 -23.96 16.41 -4.94
C GLN A 516 -22.82 15.77 -5.74
N VAL A 517 -23.07 15.56 -7.03
CA VAL A 517 -22.04 15.14 -7.98
C VAL A 517 -21.06 16.30 -8.22
N VAL A 518 -19.76 15.98 -8.24
CA VAL A 518 -18.70 16.94 -8.55
C VAL A 518 -18.85 17.43 -9.99
N LYS A 519 -18.81 18.72 -10.16
CA LYS A 519 -18.73 19.39 -11.48
C LYS A 519 -17.31 19.91 -11.68
N GLY A 520 -16.92 20.14 -12.93
CA GLY A 520 -15.56 20.55 -13.27
C GLY A 520 -15.08 21.86 -12.61
N ASP A 521 -15.99 22.71 -12.18
CA ASP A 521 -15.73 23.98 -11.48
C ASP A 521 -16.10 23.94 -9.98
N TYR A 522 -16.44 22.77 -9.44
CA TYR A 522 -16.68 22.64 -8.01
C TYR A 522 -15.44 22.99 -7.21
N SER A 523 -15.60 23.77 -6.16
CA SER A 523 -14.54 24.19 -5.26
C SER A 523 -15.02 24.18 -3.83
N THR A 524 -14.24 23.62 -2.93
CA THR A 524 -14.45 23.81 -1.49
C THR A 524 -14.16 25.26 -1.08
N ASN A 525 -14.91 25.75 -0.10
CA ASN A 525 -14.79 27.10 0.42
C ASN A 525 -14.68 27.04 1.94
N GLY A 526 -13.56 27.45 2.50
CA GLY A 526 -13.35 27.44 3.95
C GLY A 526 -12.02 28.07 4.33
N THR A 527 -11.33 27.46 5.30
CA THR A 527 -10.04 27.99 5.76
C THR A 527 -8.93 27.73 4.73
N ALA A 528 -8.05 28.73 4.54
CA ALA A 528 -6.95 28.60 3.60
C ALA A 528 -5.91 27.54 4.02
N ARG A 529 -5.90 27.14 5.28
CA ARG A 529 -4.97 26.18 5.88
C ARG A 529 -5.72 25.16 6.71
N ALA A 530 -5.23 23.93 6.75
CA ALA A 530 -5.61 22.91 7.69
C ALA A 530 -5.08 23.29 9.09
N THR A 531 -5.97 23.62 10.03
CA THR A 531 -5.58 24.16 11.36
C THR A 531 -6.08 23.35 12.53
N HIS A 532 -6.75 22.24 12.28
CA HIS A 532 -7.24 21.38 13.34
C HIS A 532 -6.10 20.83 14.21
N THR A 533 -6.31 20.87 15.53
CA THR A 533 -5.38 20.33 16.53
C THR A 533 -6.14 19.55 17.59
N GLU A 534 -5.53 18.48 18.06
CA GLU A 534 -6.07 17.62 19.12
C GLU A 534 -5.23 17.70 20.38
N SER A 535 -5.86 17.42 21.52
CA SER A 535 -5.14 17.25 22.76
C SER A 535 -4.65 15.79 22.86
N TYR A 536 -3.35 15.59 22.91
CA TYR A 536 -2.79 14.27 23.11
C TYR A 536 -3.25 13.63 24.42
N VAL A 537 -3.93 12.50 24.31
CA VAL A 537 -4.23 11.62 25.42
C VAL A 537 -3.35 10.38 25.27
N ALA A 538 -2.46 10.15 26.24
CA ALA A 538 -1.60 8.97 26.18
C ALA A 538 -2.48 7.68 26.16
N PRO A 539 -2.23 6.74 25.25
CA PRO A 539 -2.90 5.46 25.26
C PRO A 539 -2.69 4.79 26.64
N PRO A 540 -3.64 4.00 27.14
CA PRO A 540 -3.45 3.26 28.38
C PRO A 540 -2.21 2.38 28.22
N SER A 541 -1.30 2.45 29.18
CA SER A 541 -0.12 1.58 29.19
C SER A 541 -0.58 0.12 29.05
N PRO A 542 0.04 -0.70 28.18
CA PRO A 542 -0.29 -2.10 28.08
C PRO A 542 -0.22 -2.69 29.49
N THR A 543 -1.33 -3.23 29.98
CA THR A 543 -1.35 -3.96 31.24
C THR A 543 -0.38 -5.12 31.09
N SER A 544 0.79 -5.01 31.75
CA SER A 544 1.72 -6.10 31.84
C SER A 544 0.97 -7.27 32.51
N THR A 545 0.42 -8.16 31.70
CA THR A 545 0.08 -9.48 32.15
C THR A 545 1.40 -10.16 32.49
N SER A 546 1.85 -9.97 33.74
CA SER A 546 2.91 -10.76 34.31
C SER A 546 2.40 -12.21 34.33
N THR A 547 2.73 -12.97 33.32
CA THR A 547 2.77 -14.42 33.43
C THR A 547 3.94 -14.74 34.35
N ALA A 548 3.64 -14.81 35.63
CA ALA A 548 4.50 -15.50 36.57
C ALA A 548 4.54 -16.99 36.15
N ILE A 549 5.76 -17.43 35.77
CA ILE A 549 6.32 -18.78 35.68
C ILE A 549 5.64 -19.74 34.70
#